data_0d208cd94f6422d09c258ae2cf3369ce
#
_entry.id   0d208cd94f6422d09c258ae2cf3369ce
#
_cell.length_a   1.000
_cell.length_b   1.000
_cell.length_c   1.000
_cell.angle_alpha   90.00
_cell.angle_beta   90.00
_cell.angle_gamma   90.00
#
_symmetry.space_group_name_H-M   'P 1'
#
loop_
_entity.id
_entity.type
_entity.pdbx_description
1 polymer ?
#
loop_
_entity_poly.entity_id
_entity_poly.type
_entity_poly.pdbx_seq_one_letter_code
_entity_poly.pdbx_strand_id
1 'polypeptide(L)'
;MSLVKLIDLPSFGDERGGLVAIESNQSIPFDVKRLYYIFNTSQKPRGFHAHIDLKQVAICLKGSCRFILDNGSTKEEVVLDNPTQGLVIEGLIWREMHDFSEDCVLLVLASEHFTEQDYIRNYDEFLRVVNQPYIHPLSDVKSKNIGQKTKVWQYSVIFPQAVIGEKMMCKLVITLQLNQVYMYGMGLH
;
A
#
# COMPACT_ATOMS: atom_id res chain seq x y z
N MET A 1 6.52 -10.52 -0.56
CA MET A 1 5.44 -10.24 -1.54
C MET A 1 5.89 -9.07 -2.39
N SER A 2 5.63 -9.11 -3.71
CA SER A 2 5.96 -8.01 -4.62
C SER A 2 5.14 -6.76 -4.29
N LEU A 3 5.78 -5.60 -4.43
CA LEU A 3 5.12 -4.29 -4.36
C LEU A 3 4.40 -3.96 -5.66
N VAL A 4 4.90 -4.51 -6.77
CA VAL A 4 4.30 -4.35 -8.09
C VAL A 4 3.11 -5.30 -8.20
N LYS A 5 1.91 -4.72 -8.21
CA LYS A 5 0.65 -5.44 -8.35
C LYS A 5 -0.07 -4.91 -9.59
N LEU A 6 0.12 -5.58 -10.70
CA LEU A 6 -0.59 -5.29 -11.93
C LEU A 6 -1.90 -6.06 -11.98
N ILE A 7 -2.93 -5.43 -12.52
CA ILE A 7 -4.23 -6.03 -12.84
C ILE A 7 -4.51 -5.85 -14.32
N ASP A 8 -5.04 -6.88 -14.96
CA ASP A 8 -5.53 -6.80 -16.31
C ASP A 8 -6.95 -6.21 -16.31
N LEU A 9 -7.17 -5.24 -17.17
CA LEU A 9 -8.46 -4.56 -17.30
C LEU A 9 -9.24 -5.17 -18.46
N PRO A 10 -10.58 -5.35 -18.31
CA PRO A 10 -11.41 -5.85 -19.39
C PRO A 10 -11.30 -4.96 -20.62
N SER A 11 -10.80 -5.54 -21.71
CA SER A 11 -10.64 -4.82 -22.97
C SER A 11 -11.41 -5.52 -24.09
N PHE A 12 -12.08 -4.72 -24.90
CA PHE A 12 -12.87 -5.14 -26.04
C PHE A 12 -12.36 -4.38 -27.25
N GLY A 13 -12.27 -5.04 -28.39
CA GLY A 13 -11.78 -4.36 -29.59
C GLY A 13 -12.09 -5.13 -30.86
N ASP A 14 -12.09 -4.38 -31.96
CA ASP A 14 -12.17 -4.86 -33.32
C ASP A 14 -11.30 -3.98 -34.24
N GLU A 15 -11.47 -4.08 -35.54
CA GLU A 15 -10.74 -3.30 -36.55
C GLU A 15 -10.89 -1.76 -36.40
N ARG A 16 -11.87 -1.28 -35.63
CA ARG A 16 -12.10 0.15 -35.36
C ARG A 16 -11.33 0.65 -34.15
N GLY A 17 -10.76 -0.23 -33.33
CA GLY A 17 -9.99 0.11 -32.14
C GLY A 17 -10.38 -0.67 -30.89
N GLY A 18 -9.81 -0.29 -29.75
CA GLY A 18 -10.03 -0.91 -28.45
C GLY A 18 -10.85 -0.05 -27.49
N LEU A 19 -11.56 -0.71 -26.56
CA LEU A 19 -12.28 -0.12 -25.45
C LEU A 19 -11.91 -0.85 -24.18
N VAL A 20 -11.59 -0.12 -23.12
CA VAL A 20 -11.41 -0.66 -21.77
C VAL A 20 -12.54 -0.17 -20.89
N ALA A 21 -13.27 -1.11 -20.29
CA ALA A 21 -14.33 -0.81 -19.32
C ALA A 21 -13.81 -1.00 -17.89
N ILE A 22 -13.96 0.04 -17.06
CA ILE A 22 -13.52 0.00 -15.66
C ILE A 22 -14.73 0.15 -14.77
N GLU A 23 -14.98 -0.85 -13.93
CA GLU A 23 -16.10 -0.89 -13.01
C GLU A 23 -15.60 -1.05 -11.57
N SER A 24 -16.13 -0.18 -10.70
CA SER A 24 -15.82 -0.21 -9.26
C SER A 24 -16.15 -1.56 -8.65
N ASN A 25 -15.26 -2.08 -7.80
CA ASN A 25 -15.39 -3.37 -7.10
C ASN A 25 -15.54 -4.60 -8.03
N GLN A 26 -15.28 -4.45 -9.32
CA GLN A 26 -15.27 -5.55 -10.29
C GLN A 26 -13.90 -5.64 -10.97
N SER A 27 -13.60 -4.72 -11.89
CA SER A 27 -12.29 -4.67 -12.57
C SER A 27 -11.20 -4.01 -11.72
N ILE A 28 -11.59 -3.21 -10.73
CA ILE A 28 -10.68 -2.61 -9.75
C ILE A 28 -11.18 -2.88 -8.32
N PRO A 29 -10.27 -2.97 -7.30
CA PRO A 29 -10.62 -3.49 -5.97
C PRO A 29 -11.19 -2.44 -5.00
N PHE A 30 -11.83 -1.36 -5.48
CA PHE A 30 -12.43 -0.32 -4.63
C PHE A 30 -13.47 0.52 -5.38
N ASP A 31 -14.27 1.28 -4.63
CA ASP A 31 -15.14 2.33 -5.18
C ASP A 31 -14.33 3.55 -5.60
N VAL A 32 -14.54 4.03 -6.83
CA VAL A 32 -13.86 5.23 -7.34
C VAL A 32 -14.59 6.47 -6.86
N LYS A 33 -13.95 7.26 -6.00
CA LYS A 33 -14.45 8.56 -5.57
C LYS A 33 -13.81 9.73 -6.30
N ARG A 34 -12.64 9.51 -6.88
CA ARG A 34 -11.90 10.53 -7.62
C ARG A 34 -11.17 9.91 -8.79
N LEU A 35 -11.20 10.64 -9.92
CA LEU A 35 -10.42 10.35 -11.10
C LEU A 35 -9.60 11.59 -11.44
N TYR A 36 -8.34 11.42 -11.81
CA TYR A 36 -7.50 12.47 -12.35
C TYR A 36 -6.51 11.90 -13.36
N TYR A 37 -5.97 12.75 -14.19
CA TYR A 37 -4.97 12.34 -15.18
C TYR A 37 -3.84 13.36 -15.31
N ILE A 38 -2.67 12.87 -15.67
CA ILE A 38 -1.45 13.63 -15.88
C ILE A 38 -1.17 13.60 -17.38
N PHE A 39 -0.93 14.74 -17.98
CA PHE A 39 -0.68 14.89 -19.41
C PHE A 39 0.30 16.04 -19.66
N ASN A 40 0.81 16.17 -20.90
CA ASN A 40 1.82 17.15 -21.26
C ASN A 40 3.00 17.12 -20.27
N THR A 41 3.47 15.93 -19.98
CA THR A 41 4.53 15.71 -19.00
C THR A 41 5.87 16.17 -19.57
N SER A 42 6.62 16.89 -18.73
CA SER A 42 8.06 17.06 -18.97
C SER A 42 8.79 15.81 -18.43
N GLN A 43 10.06 15.64 -18.81
CA GLN A 43 10.88 14.54 -18.27
C GLN A 43 11.20 14.67 -16.77
N LYS A 44 10.62 15.65 -16.09
CA LYS A 44 10.83 15.85 -14.64
C LYS A 44 10.04 14.81 -13.84
N PRO A 45 10.68 14.16 -12.88
CA PRO A 45 10.01 13.19 -12.01
C PRO A 45 8.88 13.82 -11.21
N ARG A 46 7.89 13.01 -10.86
CA ARG A 46 6.73 13.37 -10.04
C ARG A 46 6.49 12.33 -8.94
N GLY A 47 5.49 12.58 -8.11
CA GLY A 47 5.15 11.70 -6.99
C GLY A 47 5.86 12.19 -5.74
N PHE A 48 6.85 11.47 -5.26
CA PHE A 48 7.61 11.72 -4.03
C PHE A 48 6.71 11.87 -2.81
N HIS A 49 5.81 10.90 -2.63
CA HIS A 49 4.92 10.85 -1.48
C HIS A 49 4.39 9.43 -1.22
N ALA A 50 3.86 9.22 -0.04
CA ALA A 50 3.03 8.07 0.31
C ALA A 50 1.63 8.55 0.71
N HIS A 51 0.67 7.62 0.72
CA HIS A 51 -0.66 7.82 1.27
C HIS A 51 -0.88 6.90 2.46
N ILE A 52 -1.68 7.34 3.42
CA ILE A 52 -1.99 6.55 4.62
C ILE A 52 -3.08 5.52 4.27
N ASP A 53 -4.20 5.97 3.73
CA ASP A 53 -5.40 5.15 3.51
C ASP A 53 -5.81 5.03 2.04
N LEU A 54 -5.38 5.96 1.18
CA LEU A 54 -5.79 6.02 -0.22
C LEU A 54 -5.31 4.80 -1.00
N LYS A 55 -6.25 4.16 -1.71
CA LYS A 55 -5.97 3.17 -2.75
C LYS A 55 -6.05 3.82 -4.11
N GLN A 56 -5.16 3.41 -5.00
CA GLN A 56 -5.10 3.95 -6.35
C GLN A 56 -4.91 2.83 -7.37
N VAL A 57 -5.42 3.06 -8.58
CA VAL A 57 -5.03 2.32 -9.77
C VAL A 57 -4.52 3.33 -10.80
N ALA A 58 -3.26 3.18 -11.20
CA ALA A 58 -2.62 3.99 -12.22
C ALA A 58 -2.59 3.23 -13.55
N ILE A 59 -2.98 3.89 -14.63
CA ILE A 59 -3.09 3.32 -15.97
C ILE A 59 -2.45 4.28 -16.97
N CYS A 60 -1.47 3.82 -17.73
CA CYS A 60 -0.90 4.61 -18.82
C CYS A 60 -1.78 4.45 -20.07
N LEU A 61 -2.61 5.45 -20.35
CA LEU A 61 -3.53 5.42 -21.50
C LEU A 61 -2.81 5.59 -22.83
N LYS A 62 -1.66 6.29 -22.82
CA LYS A 62 -0.82 6.53 -23.98
C LYS A 62 0.62 6.78 -23.53
N GLY A 63 1.58 6.35 -24.37
CA GLY A 63 3.00 6.48 -24.06
C GLY A 63 3.44 5.57 -22.93
N SER A 64 4.35 6.04 -22.09
CA SER A 64 4.90 5.27 -20.97
C SER A 64 5.34 6.13 -19.80
N CYS A 65 5.38 5.54 -18.61
CA CYS A 65 6.09 6.10 -17.46
C CYS A 65 6.57 4.97 -16.54
N ARG A 66 7.66 5.19 -15.82
CA ARG A 66 8.22 4.26 -14.86
C ARG A 66 7.83 4.66 -13.44
N PHE A 67 7.24 3.73 -12.70
CA PHE A 67 6.99 3.86 -11.28
C PHE A 67 8.12 3.22 -10.47
N ILE A 68 8.50 3.88 -9.38
CA ILE A 68 9.29 3.33 -8.29
C ILE A 68 8.38 3.24 -7.07
N LEU A 69 8.25 2.03 -6.52
CA LEU A 69 7.46 1.75 -5.32
C LEU A 69 8.39 1.33 -4.18
N ASP A 70 8.17 1.88 -2.98
CA ASP A 70 9.01 1.61 -1.81
C ASP A 70 8.13 1.44 -0.57
N ASN A 71 8.33 0.34 0.17
CA ASN A 71 7.64 0.06 1.45
C ASN A 71 8.52 0.30 2.67
N GLY A 72 9.63 1.04 2.51
CA GLY A 72 10.62 1.30 3.55
C GLY A 72 11.56 0.12 3.84
N SER A 73 11.48 -0.95 3.07
CA SER A 73 12.40 -2.11 3.17
C SER A 73 12.85 -2.62 1.81
N THR A 74 12.01 -2.50 0.82
CA THR A 74 12.23 -2.99 -0.54
C THR A 74 11.76 -1.92 -1.50
N LYS A 75 12.52 -1.73 -2.59
CA LYS A 75 12.14 -0.91 -3.73
C LYS A 75 11.95 -1.80 -4.94
N GLU A 76 10.87 -1.56 -5.67
CA GLU A 76 10.59 -2.24 -6.94
C GLU A 76 10.20 -1.20 -7.99
N GLU A 77 10.47 -1.53 -9.24
CA GLU A 77 10.20 -0.67 -10.39
C GLU A 77 9.29 -1.37 -11.38
N VAL A 78 8.45 -0.59 -12.04
CA VAL A 78 7.58 -1.07 -13.12
C VAL A 78 7.39 0.02 -14.16
N VAL A 79 7.42 -0.35 -15.42
CA VAL A 79 7.04 0.53 -16.54
C VAL A 79 5.58 0.28 -16.88
N LEU A 80 4.80 1.36 -16.92
CA LEU A 80 3.44 1.34 -17.43
C LEU A 80 3.45 1.87 -18.85
N ASP A 81 3.12 1.03 -19.81
CA ASP A 81 3.07 1.32 -21.25
C ASP A 81 1.88 0.64 -21.95
N ASN A 82 1.02 0.00 -21.16
CA ASN A 82 -0.12 -0.76 -21.66
C ASN A 82 -1.44 -0.20 -21.09
N PRO A 83 -2.35 0.34 -21.93
CA PRO A 83 -3.63 0.90 -21.48
C PRO A 83 -4.62 -0.15 -20.96
N THR A 84 -4.34 -1.44 -21.16
CA THR A 84 -5.18 -2.54 -20.62
C THR A 84 -4.67 -3.10 -19.30
N GLN A 85 -3.65 -2.46 -18.71
CA GLN A 85 -3.12 -2.83 -17.40
C GLN A 85 -3.16 -1.67 -16.41
N GLY A 86 -3.53 -1.97 -15.17
CA GLY A 86 -3.53 -1.04 -14.06
C GLY A 86 -2.55 -1.44 -12.97
N LEU A 87 -1.76 -0.49 -12.48
CA LEU A 87 -0.92 -0.66 -11.30
C LEU A 87 -1.72 -0.31 -10.05
N VAL A 88 -1.97 -1.30 -9.20
CA VAL A 88 -2.63 -1.10 -7.91
C VAL A 88 -1.59 -0.63 -6.89
N ILE A 89 -1.87 0.50 -6.24
CA ILE A 89 -1.05 1.07 -5.16
C ILE A 89 -1.95 1.22 -3.94
N GLU A 90 -1.64 0.47 -2.89
CA GLU A 90 -2.42 0.46 -1.64
C GLU A 90 -1.51 0.33 -0.42
N GLY A 91 -1.96 0.85 0.72
CA GLY A 91 -1.17 0.91 1.94
C GLY A 91 -0.08 1.99 1.89
N LEU A 92 0.78 1.98 2.91
CA LEU A 92 1.89 2.91 3.04
C LEU A 92 3.01 2.58 2.05
N ILE A 93 2.82 2.97 0.78
CA ILE A 93 3.81 2.83 -0.29
C ILE A 93 4.24 4.20 -0.76
N TRP A 94 5.53 4.50 -0.61
CA TRP A 94 6.14 5.66 -1.28
C TRP A 94 6.20 5.39 -2.77
N ARG A 95 5.76 6.36 -3.58
CA ARG A 95 5.79 6.25 -5.03
C ARG A 95 6.45 7.44 -5.68
N GLU A 96 7.18 7.14 -6.72
CA GLU A 96 7.78 8.11 -7.63
C GLU A 96 7.42 7.72 -9.06
N MET A 97 7.31 8.70 -9.93
CA MET A 97 7.03 8.52 -11.35
C MET A 97 8.14 9.20 -12.14
N HIS A 98 8.75 8.46 -13.03
CA HIS A 98 9.92 8.87 -13.81
C HIS A 98 9.73 8.53 -15.29
N ASP A 99 10.63 9.02 -16.12
CA ASP A 99 10.82 8.63 -17.52
C ASP A 99 9.51 8.68 -18.33
N PHE A 100 8.75 9.75 -18.16
CA PHE A 100 7.55 9.97 -18.95
C PHE A 100 7.91 10.14 -20.42
N SER A 101 7.25 9.38 -21.33
CA SER A 101 7.31 9.67 -22.77
C SER A 101 6.64 11.02 -23.07
N GLU A 102 6.99 11.65 -24.18
CA GLU A 102 6.43 12.95 -24.60
C GLU A 102 4.91 12.94 -24.70
N ASP A 103 4.36 11.81 -25.14
CA ASP A 103 2.93 11.63 -25.36
C ASP A 103 2.23 10.93 -24.18
N CYS A 104 2.88 10.81 -23.04
CA CYS A 104 2.33 10.11 -21.88
C CYS A 104 1.04 10.76 -21.37
N VAL A 105 0.02 9.93 -21.25
CA VAL A 105 -1.22 10.24 -20.54
C VAL A 105 -1.44 9.19 -19.47
N LEU A 106 -1.27 9.57 -18.21
CA LEU A 106 -1.41 8.71 -17.04
C LEU A 106 -2.71 9.01 -16.31
N LEU A 107 -3.64 8.07 -16.34
CA LEU A 107 -4.90 8.10 -15.58
C LEU A 107 -4.68 7.49 -14.20
N VAL A 108 -5.28 8.11 -13.18
CA VAL A 108 -5.30 7.55 -11.81
C VAL A 108 -6.72 7.57 -11.27
N LEU A 109 -7.18 6.38 -10.87
CA LEU A 109 -8.42 6.15 -10.15
C LEU A 109 -8.10 6.08 -8.65
N ALA A 110 -8.90 6.71 -7.82
CA ALA A 110 -8.65 6.86 -6.40
C ALA A 110 -9.89 6.53 -5.55
N SER A 111 -9.68 5.79 -4.45
CA SER A 111 -10.75 5.33 -3.55
C SER A 111 -11.33 6.43 -2.67
N GLU A 112 -10.64 7.56 -2.52
CA GLU A 112 -11.08 8.65 -1.65
C GLU A 112 -10.99 10.00 -2.35
N HIS A 113 -11.74 10.98 -1.81
CA HIS A 113 -11.59 12.37 -2.18
C HIS A 113 -10.21 12.90 -1.78
N PHE A 114 -9.82 14.03 -2.37
CA PHE A 114 -8.55 14.65 -2.01
C PHE A 114 -8.59 15.17 -0.56
N THR A 115 -7.59 14.79 0.22
CA THR A 115 -7.29 15.38 1.52
C THR A 115 -5.78 15.43 1.71
N GLU A 116 -5.25 16.58 2.13
CA GLU A 116 -3.82 16.76 2.36
C GLU A 116 -3.33 15.93 3.55
N GLN A 117 -4.19 15.67 4.52
CA GLN A 117 -3.88 14.89 5.73
C GLN A 117 -3.51 13.43 5.43
N ASP A 118 -3.91 12.91 4.26
CA ASP A 118 -3.57 11.56 3.83
C ASP A 118 -2.16 11.46 3.20
N TYR A 119 -1.53 12.61 2.91
CA TYR A 119 -0.22 12.64 2.27
C TYR A 119 0.93 12.63 3.26
N ILE A 120 1.93 11.82 3.00
CA ILE A 120 3.26 11.89 3.60
C ILE A 120 4.23 12.31 2.49
N ARG A 121 4.73 13.55 2.54
CA ARG A 121 5.60 14.14 1.50
C ARG A 121 7.08 14.17 1.88
N ASN A 122 7.41 13.86 3.12
CA ASN A 122 8.78 13.76 3.60
C ASN A 122 9.16 12.28 3.69
N TYR A 123 10.27 11.89 3.05
CA TYR A 123 10.69 10.50 2.98
C TYR A 123 11.13 9.95 4.35
N ASP A 124 11.79 10.77 5.19
CA ASP A 124 12.19 10.35 6.54
C ASP A 124 10.96 10.15 7.44
N GLU A 125 9.93 10.97 7.26
CA GLU A 125 8.65 10.79 7.93
C GLU A 125 7.97 9.49 7.47
N PHE A 126 7.94 9.23 6.17
CA PHE A 126 7.47 7.96 5.62
C PHE A 126 8.19 6.77 6.25
N LEU A 127 9.53 6.79 6.32
CA LEU A 127 10.31 5.74 6.95
C LEU A 127 9.99 5.56 8.43
N ARG A 128 9.73 6.65 9.15
CA ARG A 128 9.30 6.57 10.56
C ARG A 128 7.93 5.92 10.68
N VAL A 129 6.95 6.34 9.87
CA VAL A 129 5.58 5.83 9.94
C VAL A 129 5.50 4.35 9.56
N VAL A 130 6.12 3.96 8.44
CA VAL A 130 6.08 2.56 7.94
C VAL A 130 6.83 1.59 8.85
N ASN A 131 7.75 2.08 9.67
CA ASN A 131 8.54 1.29 10.61
C ASN A 131 7.93 1.23 12.02
N GLN A 132 6.88 2.01 12.30
CA GLN A 132 6.22 1.94 13.61
C GLN A 132 5.65 0.56 13.90
N PRO A 133 5.65 0.14 15.18
CA PRO A 133 4.96 -1.07 15.57
C PRO A 133 3.44 -0.90 15.41
N TYR A 134 2.79 -1.91 14.88
CA TYR A 134 1.32 -1.97 14.87
C TYR A 134 0.83 -2.50 16.22
N ILE A 135 -0.02 -1.75 16.89
CA ILE A 135 -0.64 -2.14 18.16
C ILE A 135 -2.16 -2.17 17.95
N HIS A 136 -2.73 -3.38 18.06
CA HIS A 136 -4.17 -3.53 17.88
C HIS A 136 -4.94 -2.83 19.01
N PRO A 137 -6.03 -2.08 18.73
CA PRO A 137 -6.77 -1.33 19.75
C PRO A 137 -7.31 -2.16 20.94
N LEU A 138 -7.56 -3.46 20.71
CA LEU A 138 -8.00 -4.39 21.75
C LEU A 138 -6.84 -5.09 22.48
N SER A 139 -5.62 -4.57 22.42
CA SER A 139 -4.48 -5.04 23.21
C SER A 139 -4.21 -4.08 24.38
N ASP A 140 -3.70 -4.63 25.50
CA ASP A 140 -3.23 -3.84 26.66
C ASP A 140 -1.71 -3.77 26.65
N VAL A 141 -1.17 -2.72 26.03
CA VAL A 141 0.26 -2.53 25.86
C VAL A 141 0.73 -1.36 26.70
N LYS A 142 1.53 -1.66 27.74
CA LYS A 142 2.09 -0.67 28.66
C LYS A 142 3.58 -0.44 28.47
N SER A 143 4.26 -1.31 27.72
CA SER A 143 5.67 -1.11 27.37
C SER A 143 5.84 -0.05 26.31
N LYS A 144 6.90 0.76 26.47
CA LYS A 144 7.39 1.70 25.46
C LYS A 144 8.51 1.10 24.59
N ASN A 145 8.99 -0.09 24.94
CA ASN A 145 10.13 -0.74 24.31
C ASN A 145 9.63 -1.81 23.31
N ILE A 146 8.95 -1.36 22.27
CA ILE A 146 8.46 -2.23 21.19
C ILE A 146 9.22 -1.89 19.92
N GLY A 147 9.93 -2.87 19.40
CA GLY A 147 10.76 -2.72 18.20
C GLY A 147 9.97 -2.42 16.94
N GLN A 148 10.65 -1.82 15.97
CA GLN A 148 10.08 -1.43 14.69
C GLN A 148 9.46 -2.63 13.95
N LYS A 149 8.37 -2.36 13.18
CA LYS A 149 7.64 -3.37 12.39
C LYS A 149 7.05 -4.53 13.19
N THR A 150 7.08 -4.46 14.52
CA THR A 150 6.42 -5.43 15.39
C THR A 150 4.91 -5.28 15.28
N LYS A 151 4.19 -6.40 15.26
CA LYS A 151 2.72 -6.42 15.23
C LYS A 151 2.19 -7.03 16.52
N VAL A 152 1.48 -6.23 17.29
CA VAL A 152 0.77 -6.67 18.49
C VAL A 152 -0.71 -6.79 18.14
N TRP A 153 -1.21 -8.02 18.16
CA TRP A 153 -2.60 -8.34 17.82
C TRP A 153 -3.53 -8.22 19.03
N GLN A 154 -4.83 -8.29 18.76
CA GLN A 154 -5.87 -8.19 19.77
C GLN A 154 -5.64 -9.15 20.96
N TYR A 155 -6.06 -8.73 22.15
CA TYR A 155 -5.98 -9.47 23.41
C TYR A 155 -4.54 -9.79 23.89
N SER A 156 -3.53 -9.22 23.25
CA SER A 156 -2.16 -9.28 23.77
C SER A 156 -2.02 -8.33 24.96
N VAL A 157 -1.37 -8.81 26.03
CA VAL A 157 -1.03 -8.00 27.21
C VAL A 157 0.50 -7.89 27.28
N ILE A 158 1.03 -6.68 27.24
CA ILE A 158 2.46 -6.40 27.31
C ILE A 158 2.74 -5.48 28.49
N PHE A 159 3.46 -6.02 29.48
CA PHE A 159 3.79 -5.31 30.72
C PHE A 159 4.81 -4.18 30.53
N PRO A 160 4.87 -3.17 31.42
CA PRO A 160 5.74 -1.99 31.27
C PRO A 160 7.23 -2.30 31.10
N GLN A 161 7.72 -3.38 31.71
CA GLN A 161 9.14 -3.77 31.68
C GLN A 161 9.51 -4.64 30.48
N ALA A 162 8.53 -5.09 29.70
CA ALA A 162 8.77 -5.95 28.56
C ALA A 162 9.56 -5.21 27.48
N VAL A 163 10.53 -5.89 26.88
CA VAL A 163 11.25 -5.44 25.69
C VAL A 163 10.90 -6.38 24.56
N ILE A 164 10.27 -5.85 23.53
CA ILE A 164 9.89 -6.63 22.34
C ILE A 164 10.83 -6.21 21.21
N GLY A 165 11.47 -7.19 20.58
CA GLY A 165 12.35 -6.97 19.44
C GLY A 165 11.66 -6.43 18.19
N GLU A 166 12.43 -6.16 17.15
CA GLU A 166 11.93 -5.72 15.86
C GLU A 166 11.27 -6.85 15.06
N LYS A 167 10.28 -6.53 14.23
CA LYS A 167 9.59 -7.46 13.31
C LYS A 167 8.95 -8.66 14.01
N MET A 168 8.67 -8.55 15.29
CA MET A 168 8.00 -9.61 16.05
C MET A 168 6.50 -9.63 15.77
N MET A 169 5.88 -10.80 16.02
CA MET A 169 4.43 -10.96 15.94
C MET A 169 3.94 -11.49 17.30
N CYS A 170 3.28 -10.62 18.07
CA CYS A 170 2.71 -10.98 19.35
C CYS A 170 1.23 -11.34 19.17
N LYS A 171 0.88 -12.60 19.38
CA LYS A 171 -0.50 -13.11 19.38
C LYS A 171 -0.74 -13.87 20.68
N LEU A 172 -1.90 -13.64 21.29
CA LEU A 172 -2.39 -14.48 22.36
C LEU A 172 -3.26 -15.57 21.75
N VAL A 173 -2.90 -16.84 21.98
CA VAL A 173 -3.75 -18.00 21.68
C VAL A 173 -4.25 -18.53 23.02
N ILE A 174 -5.55 -18.37 23.29
CA ILE A 174 -6.21 -18.97 24.46
C ILE A 174 -6.87 -20.26 24.03
N THR A 175 -6.35 -21.40 24.50
CA THR A 175 -7.04 -22.69 24.35
C THR A 175 -7.78 -22.97 25.65
N LEU A 176 -9.11 -22.92 25.61
CA LEU A 176 -9.96 -23.31 26.75
C LEU A 176 -10.16 -24.82 26.72
N GLN A 177 -9.48 -25.55 27.60
CA GLN A 177 -9.92 -26.91 27.95
C GLN A 177 -10.78 -26.85 29.21
N LEU A 178 -11.82 -27.68 29.24
CA LEU A 178 -12.92 -27.62 30.22
C LEU A 178 -12.51 -27.72 31.72
N ASN A 179 -11.25 -27.83 32.09
CA ASN A 179 -10.80 -27.83 33.49
C ASN A 179 -9.47 -27.13 33.76
N GLN A 180 -8.80 -26.52 32.81
CA GLN A 180 -7.57 -25.74 33.05
C GLN A 180 -7.32 -24.72 31.96
N VAL A 181 -6.90 -23.52 32.36
CA VAL A 181 -6.44 -22.44 31.40
C VAL A 181 -4.92 -22.57 31.31
N TYR A 182 -4.43 -22.91 30.11
CA TYR A 182 -3.01 -22.86 29.80
C TYR A 182 -2.74 -21.67 28.86
N MET A 183 -1.80 -20.82 29.28
CA MET A 183 -1.27 -19.78 28.41
C MET A 183 -0.02 -20.30 27.71
N TYR A 184 -0.06 -20.42 26.41
CA TYR A 184 1.11 -20.72 25.60
C TYR A 184 1.50 -19.47 24.80
N GLY A 185 2.66 -18.92 25.12
CA GLY A 185 3.33 -17.99 24.23
C GLY A 185 4.05 -18.78 23.13
N MET A 186 3.55 -18.76 21.91
CA MET A 186 4.28 -19.33 20.78
C MET A 186 5.24 -18.29 20.22
N GLY A 187 6.54 -18.45 20.51
CA GLY A 187 7.59 -17.86 19.70
C GLY A 187 7.64 -18.63 18.37
N LEU A 188 7.44 -17.94 17.27
CA LEU A 188 7.66 -18.53 15.96
C LEU A 188 9.07 -18.17 15.49
N HIS A 189 9.80 -19.19 15.09
CA HIS A 189 11.06 -19.10 14.38
C HIS A 189 10.89 -18.45 12.99
#